data_4c821526ed6dd120c370ba34240c8867
#
_entry.id   4c821526ed6dd120c370ba34240c8867
#
_cell.length_a   1.000
_cell.length_b   1.000
_cell.length_c   1.000
_cell.angle_alpha   90.00
_cell.angle_beta   90.00
_cell.angle_gamma   90.00
#
_symmetry.space_group_name_H-M   'P 1'
#
loop_
_entity.id
_entity.type
_entity.pdbx_description
1 polymer ?
#
loop_
_entity_poly.entity_id
_entity_poly.type
_entity_poly.pdbx_seq_one_letter_code
_entity_poly.pdbx_strand_id
1 'polypeptide(L)'
;FIDICLNAGMQVIGQQINRTVHELDMSPDYAALRERYANGHRRNLKRALPDDVNFVNDIPAADMVLWYSRYTAAKHSGSERMNAAVLESLITGALLRKQGGVTGLVRAGHLIAAVCFLQWEGRSILFKIANSPEGAAMNAMFHLVDRHLAANAGTPVILDFAGSEHPGTARFNEGFGAQRVRYVRLLIN
;
A
#
# COMPACT_ATOMS: atom_id res chain seq x y z
N PHE A 1 8.94 11.42 -18.00
CA PHE A 1 8.93 12.15 -16.72
C PHE A 1 10.11 13.11 -16.59
N ILE A 2 11.35 12.66 -16.85
CA ILE A 2 12.55 13.52 -16.81
C ILE A 2 12.41 14.72 -17.76
N ASP A 3 11.97 14.47 -19.00
CA ASP A 3 11.77 15.52 -19.99
C ASP A 3 10.73 16.55 -19.57
N ILE A 4 9.67 16.13 -18.87
CA ILE A 4 8.66 17.03 -18.32
C ILE A 4 9.28 17.94 -17.25
N CYS A 5 10.10 17.39 -16.34
CA CYS A 5 10.77 18.16 -15.31
C CYS A 5 11.77 19.18 -15.91
N LEU A 6 12.57 18.76 -16.91
CA LEU A 6 13.53 19.63 -17.58
C LEU A 6 12.81 20.76 -18.37
N ASN A 7 11.70 20.45 -19.04
CA ASN A 7 10.89 21.44 -19.74
C ASN A 7 10.21 22.43 -18.79
N ALA A 8 9.98 22.05 -17.53
CA ALA A 8 9.48 22.94 -16.46
C ALA A 8 10.59 23.74 -15.78
N GLY A 9 11.83 23.71 -16.29
CA GLY A 9 12.96 24.44 -15.72
C GLY A 9 13.58 23.83 -14.46
N MET A 10 13.18 22.61 -14.09
CA MET A 10 13.75 21.88 -12.95
C MET A 10 15.13 21.34 -13.30
N GLN A 11 16.05 21.39 -12.35
CA GLN A 11 17.39 20.82 -12.51
C GLN A 11 17.54 19.55 -11.69
N VAL A 12 18.13 18.51 -12.29
CA VAL A 12 18.53 17.32 -11.56
C VAL A 12 19.78 17.63 -10.75
N ILE A 13 19.64 17.69 -9.42
CA ILE A 13 20.74 17.98 -8.50
C ILE A 13 21.37 16.73 -7.88
N GLY A 14 20.80 15.58 -8.12
CA GLY A 14 21.31 14.29 -7.66
C GLY A 14 20.47 13.13 -8.10
N GLN A 15 21.04 11.92 -7.99
CA GLN A 15 20.33 10.68 -8.23
C GLN A 15 20.67 9.65 -7.16
N GLN A 16 19.68 8.85 -6.77
CA GLN A 16 19.87 7.68 -5.93
C GLN A 16 19.59 6.44 -6.78
N ILE A 17 20.63 5.65 -6.99
CA ILE A 17 20.53 4.38 -7.73
C ILE A 17 20.19 3.26 -6.75
N ASN A 18 19.56 2.19 -7.25
CA ASN A 18 19.22 1.00 -6.47
C ASN A 18 18.10 1.17 -5.42
N ARG A 19 17.21 2.12 -5.62
CA ARG A 19 15.93 2.10 -4.90
C ARG A 19 15.11 0.89 -5.36
N THR A 20 14.31 0.38 -4.46
CA THR A 20 13.55 -0.85 -4.71
C THR A 20 12.07 -0.65 -4.44
N VAL A 21 11.24 -1.14 -5.35
CA VAL A 21 9.81 -1.40 -5.15
C VAL A 21 9.55 -2.89 -5.37
N HIS A 22 8.36 -3.35 -5.00
CA HIS A 22 7.89 -4.69 -5.34
C HIS A 22 6.61 -4.55 -6.15
N GLU A 23 6.54 -5.30 -7.24
CA GLU A 23 5.43 -5.27 -8.19
C GLU A 23 4.84 -6.66 -8.36
N LEU A 24 3.52 -6.74 -8.46
CA LEU A 24 2.79 -7.97 -8.72
C LEU A 24 1.82 -7.76 -9.89
N ASP A 25 2.00 -8.52 -10.95
CA ASP A 25 1.05 -8.59 -12.06
C ASP A 25 -0.22 -9.31 -11.60
N MET A 26 -1.36 -8.61 -11.68
CA MET A 26 -2.67 -9.14 -11.29
C MET A 26 -3.46 -9.73 -12.48
N SER A 27 -2.86 -9.83 -13.67
CA SER A 27 -3.52 -10.44 -14.84
C SER A 27 -3.85 -11.93 -14.69
N PRO A 28 -3.15 -12.76 -13.89
CA PRO A 28 -3.60 -14.10 -13.56
C PRO A 28 -4.86 -14.08 -12.70
N ASP A 29 -5.64 -15.17 -12.75
CA ASP A 29 -6.76 -15.36 -11.85
C ASP A 29 -6.30 -15.45 -10.37
N TYR A 30 -7.25 -15.33 -9.46
CA TYR A 30 -6.94 -15.30 -8.03
C TYR A 30 -6.33 -16.61 -7.52
N ALA A 31 -6.71 -17.76 -8.07
CA ALA A 31 -6.16 -19.05 -7.68
C ALA A 31 -4.66 -19.12 -8.02
N ALA A 32 -4.30 -18.72 -9.24
CA ALA A 32 -2.93 -18.66 -9.71
C ALA A 32 -2.08 -17.63 -8.92
N LEU A 33 -2.66 -16.49 -8.54
CA LEU A 33 -1.99 -15.53 -7.65
C LEU A 33 -1.71 -16.15 -6.28
N ARG A 34 -2.68 -16.86 -5.70
CA ARG A 34 -2.52 -17.50 -4.39
C ARG A 34 -1.48 -18.62 -4.37
N GLU A 35 -1.26 -19.30 -5.47
CA GLU A 35 -0.20 -20.29 -5.59
C GLU A 35 1.20 -19.70 -5.41
N ARG A 36 1.36 -18.42 -5.74
CA ARG A 36 2.63 -17.68 -5.57
C ARG A 36 2.90 -17.23 -4.13
N TYR A 37 1.89 -17.33 -3.24
CA TYR A 37 2.06 -16.89 -1.86
C TYR A 37 3.05 -17.78 -1.11
N ALA A 38 3.96 -17.17 -0.36
CA ALA A 38 4.83 -17.86 0.56
C ALA A 38 4.03 -18.63 1.62
N ASN A 39 4.58 -19.74 2.13
CA ASN A 39 3.93 -20.57 3.15
C ASN A 39 3.52 -19.79 4.40
N GLY A 40 4.32 -18.79 4.80
CA GLY A 40 4.00 -17.90 5.93
C GLY A 40 2.72 -17.07 5.68
N HIS A 41 2.56 -16.53 4.46
CA HIS A 41 1.38 -15.76 4.06
C HIS A 41 0.13 -16.65 4.03
N ARG A 42 0.24 -17.82 3.40
CA ARG A 42 -0.84 -18.82 3.41
C ARG A 42 -1.27 -19.23 4.81
N ARG A 43 -0.32 -19.41 5.73
CA ARG A 43 -0.61 -19.73 7.14
C ARG A 43 -1.30 -18.57 7.87
N ASN A 44 -0.87 -17.32 7.63
CA ASN A 44 -1.46 -16.14 8.24
C ASN A 44 -2.91 -15.94 7.77
N LEU A 45 -3.17 -16.15 6.49
CA LEU A 45 -4.51 -16.05 5.88
C LEU A 45 -5.44 -17.23 6.26
N LYS A 46 -4.90 -18.39 6.64
CA LYS A 46 -5.71 -19.50 7.19
C LYS A 46 -6.30 -19.19 8.57
N ARG A 47 -5.72 -18.25 9.30
CA ARG A 47 -6.32 -17.76 10.55
C ARG A 47 -7.48 -16.87 10.19
N ALA A 48 -8.70 -17.42 10.31
CA ALA A 48 -9.91 -16.64 10.09
C ALA A 48 -9.92 -15.40 10.99
N LEU A 49 -10.45 -14.31 10.46
CA LEU A 49 -10.77 -13.17 11.30
C LEU A 49 -11.90 -13.57 12.25
N PRO A 50 -11.93 -13.06 13.49
CA PRO A 50 -13.06 -13.25 14.40
C PRO A 50 -14.37 -12.76 13.78
N ASP A 51 -15.51 -13.36 14.16
CA ASP A 51 -16.84 -13.03 13.62
C ASP A 51 -17.26 -11.57 13.88
N ASP A 52 -16.67 -10.93 14.89
CA ASP A 52 -16.89 -9.53 15.24
C ASP A 52 -15.99 -8.55 14.44
N VAL A 53 -15.16 -9.06 13.52
CA VAL A 53 -14.31 -8.24 12.64
C VAL A 53 -14.91 -8.15 11.25
N ASN A 54 -15.14 -6.93 10.79
CA ASN A 54 -15.78 -6.66 9.51
C ASN A 54 -14.88 -5.82 8.59
N PHE A 55 -14.93 -6.12 7.29
CA PHE A 55 -14.35 -5.25 6.28
C PHE A 55 -15.25 -4.02 6.07
N VAL A 56 -14.63 -2.86 5.99
CA VAL A 56 -15.28 -1.60 5.65
C VAL A 56 -14.57 -0.96 4.47
N ASN A 57 -15.34 -0.36 3.58
CA ASN A 57 -14.82 0.42 2.45
C ASN A 57 -15.11 1.91 2.72
N ASP A 58 -14.59 2.75 1.84
CA ASP A 58 -14.89 4.19 1.81
C ASP A 58 -14.58 4.93 3.12
N ILE A 59 -13.49 4.49 3.79
CA ILE A 59 -12.99 5.18 4.98
C ILE A 59 -12.57 6.60 4.58
N PRO A 60 -13.01 7.64 5.32
CA PRO A 60 -12.61 9.02 5.06
C PRO A 60 -11.10 9.23 5.08
N ALA A 61 -10.60 10.13 4.22
CA ALA A 61 -9.16 10.45 4.17
C ALA A 61 -8.63 10.91 5.54
N ALA A 62 -9.40 11.72 6.27
CA ALA A 62 -9.05 12.19 7.60
C ALA A 62 -8.81 11.04 8.59
N ASP A 63 -9.68 10.02 8.58
CA ASP A 63 -9.54 8.85 9.45
C ASP A 63 -8.31 8.03 9.08
N MET A 64 -8.07 7.81 7.77
CA MET A 64 -6.86 7.13 7.30
C MET A 64 -5.59 7.85 7.75
N VAL A 65 -5.54 9.19 7.63
CA VAL A 65 -4.39 10.01 8.03
C VAL A 65 -4.19 9.99 9.53
N LEU A 66 -5.27 10.09 10.32
CA LEU A 66 -5.21 10.00 11.79
C LEU A 66 -4.60 8.66 12.21
N TRP A 67 -5.08 7.55 11.64
CA TRP A 67 -4.61 6.20 11.95
C TRP A 67 -3.18 5.96 11.47
N TYR A 68 -2.85 6.41 10.27
CA TYR A 68 -1.49 6.36 9.75
C TYR A 68 -0.52 7.11 10.66
N SER A 69 -0.87 8.33 11.08
CA SER A 69 -0.05 9.14 11.97
C SER A 69 0.18 8.46 13.32
N ARG A 70 -0.85 7.84 13.86
CA ARG A 70 -0.82 7.19 15.17
C ARG A 70 0.01 5.90 15.17
N TYR A 71 -0.12 5.06 14.15
CA TYR A 71 0.41 3.69 14.20
C TYR A 71 1.58 3.41 13.25
N THR A 72 1.74 4.21 12.22
CA THR A 72 2.76 3.97 11.20
C THR A 72 3.78 5.09 11.14
N ALA A 73 3.36 6.35 11.00
CA ALA A 73 4.27 7.48 10.88
C ALA A 73 5.19 7.64 12.11
N ALA A 74 4.73 7.26 13.29
CA ALA A 74 5.53 7.30 14.51
C ALA A 74 6.76 6.38 14.48
N LYS A 75 6.76 5.36 13.59
CA LYS A 75 7.87 4.41 13.41
C LYS A 75 8.92 4.91 12.40
N HIS A 76 8.62 5.97 11.67
CA HIS A 76 9.52 6.58 10.70
C HIS A 76 10.14 7.85 11.29
N SER A 77 11.45 7.92 11.32
CA SER A 77 12.20 9.10 11.78
C SER A 77 12.57 10.02 10.62
N GLY A 78 12.45 11.34 10.82
CA GLY A 78 13.06 12.35 9.95
C GLY A 78 12.22 12.85 8.78
N SER A 79 12.90 13.33 7.74
CA SER A 79 12.34 14.04 6.57
C SER A 79 11.38 13.23 5.67
N GLU A 80 11.23 11.95 5.93
CA GLU A 80 10.31 11.07 5.20
C GLU A 80 8.84 11.19 5.68
N ARG A 81 8.61 11.96 6.74
CA ARG A 81 7.27 12.22 7.26
C ARG A 81 6.54 13.20 6.35
N MET A 82 5.62 12.69 5.55
CA MET A 82 4.70 13.54 4.81
C MET A 82 3.83 14.33 5.80
N ASN A 83 3.66 15.64 5.55
CA ASN A 83 2.75 16.47 6.32
C ASN A 83 1.32 15.89 6.27
N ALA A 84 0.65 15.80 7.42
CA ALA A 84 -0.67 15.20 7.53
C ALA A 84 -1.72 15.89 6.64
N ALA A 85 -1.69 17.22 6.56
CA ALA A 85 -2.62 17.97 5.70
C ALA A 85 -2.37 17.71 4.21
N VAL A 86 -1.11 17.59 3.79
CA VAL A 86 -0.75 17.22 2.41
C VAL A 86 -1.21 15.81 2.11
N LEU A 87 -0.99 14.87 3.04
CA LEU A 87 -1.41 13.48 2.87
C LEU A 87 -2.94 13.38 2.75
N GLU A 88 -3.68 14.10 3.59
CA GLU A 88 -5.14 14.14 3.56
C GLU A 88 -5.64 14.73 2.23
N SER A 89 -5.07 15.83 1.77
CA SER A 89 -5.42 16.45 0.49
C SER A 89 -5.18 15.50 -0.68
N LEU A 90 -4.07 14.77 -0.70
CA LEU A 90 -3.76 13.78 -1.74
C LEU A 90 -4.78 12.64 -1.75
N ILE A 91 -5.09 12.05 -0.60
CA ILE A 91 -6.06 10.96 -0.50
C ILE A 91 -7.44 11.46 -0.88
N THR A 92 -7.89 12.60 -0.35
CA THR A 92 -9.18 13.21 -0.69
C THR A 92 -9.28 13.49 -2.19
N GLY A 93 -8.24 14.06 -2.79
CA GLY A 93 -8.20 14.31 -4.23
C GLY A 93 -8.30 13.04 -5.08
N ALA A 94 -7.68 11.96 -4.65
CA ALA A 94 -7.76 10.66 -5.32
C ALA A 94 -9.17 10.05 -5.19
N LEU A 95 -9.76 10.10 -3.99
CA LEU A 95 -11.12 9.59 -3.74
C LEU A 95 -12.16 10.34 -4.59
N LEU A 96 -12.09 11.67 -4.64
CA LEU A 96 -13.00 12.51 -5.45
C LEU A 96 -12.91 12.20 -6.95
N ARG A 97 -11.72 11.84 -7.43
CA ARG A 97 -11.50 11.45 -8.84
C ARG A 97 -11.74 9.98 -9.12
N LYS A 98 -12.15 9.19 -8.11
CA LYS A 98 -12.27 7.72 -8.21
C LYS A 98 -10.95 7.05 -8.63
N GLN A 99 -9.84 7.64 -8.26
CA GLN A 99 -8.48 7.15 -8.52
C GLN A 99 -7.85 6.52 -7.27
N GLY A 100 -8.65 5.92 -6.42
CA GLY A 100 -8.20 5.23 -5.22
C GLY A 100 -9.32 4.87 -4.28
N GLY A 101 -8.97 4.18 -3.22
CA GLY A 101 -9.89 3.77 -2.18
C GLY A 101 -9.17 3.54 -0.85
N VAL A 102 -9.90 3.71 0.24
CA VAL A 102 -9.43 3.34 1.58
C VAL A 102 -10.33 2.26 2.13
N THR A 103 -9.73 1.10 2.39
CA THR A 103 -10.42 -0.07 2.95
C THR A 103 -9.82 -0.40 4.31
N GLY A 104 -10.62 -0.90 5.23
CA GLY A 104 -10.14 -1.27 6.57
C GLY A 104 -10.85 -2.46 7.16
N LEU A 105 -10.41 -2.81 8.36
CA LEU A 105 -11.03 -3.77 9.24
C LEU A 105 -11.48 -3.05 10.51
N VAL A 106 -12.72 -3.31 10.91
CA VAL A 106 -13.37 -2.75 12.11
C VAL A 106 -13.75 -3.89 13.03
N ARG A 107 -13.50 -3.70 14.33
CA ARG A 107 -13.95 -4.59 15.39
C ARG A 107 -14.68 -3.80 16.45
N ALA A 108 -15.86 -4.27 16.86
CA ALA A 108 -16.71 -3.59 17.86
C ALA A 108 -16.90 -2.08 17.56
N GLY A 109 -17.06 -1.71 16.28
CA GLY A 109 -17.22 -0.32 15.84
C GLY A 109 -15.92 0.51 15.75
N HIS A 110 -14.76 -0.06 16.07
CA HIS A 110 -13.48 0.63 16.04
C HIS A 110 -12.60 0.12 14.89
N LEU A 111 -12.00 1.05 14.14
CA LEU A 111 -11.03 0.72 13.10
C LEU A 111 -9.80 0.05 13.76
N ILE A 112 -9.36 -1.10 13.25
CA ILE A 112 -8.16 -1.81 13.74
C ILE A 112 -7.02 -1.83 12.72
N ALA A 113 -7.35 -1.72 11.43
CA ALA A 113 -6.38 -1.61 10.35
C ALA A 113 -7.01 -0.91 9.14
N ALA A 114 -6.21 -0.19 8.36
CA ALA A 114 -6.63 0.42 7.12
C ALA A 114 -5.52 0.40 6.07
N VAL A 115 -5.90 0.39 4.80
CA VAL A 115 -5.01 0.49 3.65
C VAL A 115 -5.60 1.44 2.62
N CYS A 116 -4.76 2.32 2.08
CA CYS A 116 -5.09 3.22 0.98
C CYS A 116 -4.40 2.71 -0.28
N PHE A 117 -5.17 2.42 -1.32
CA PHE A 117 -4.68 2.17 -2.66
C PHE A 117 -4.97 3.37 -3.55
N LEU A 118 -4.01 3.76 -4.38
CA LEU A 118 -4.19 4.73 -5.45
C LEU A 118 -4.16 4.00 -6.79
N GLN A 119 -4.92 4.50 -7.77
CA GLN A 119 -5.02 3.90 -9.10
C GLN A 119 -4.58 4.91 -10.16
N TRP A 120 -3.65 4.52 -11.00
CA TRP A 120 -3.15 5.36 -12.09
C TRP A 120 -2.57 4.50 -13.23
N GLU A 121 -3.01 4.73 -14.45
CA GLU A 121 -2.44 4.15 -15.68
C GLU A 121 -2.12 2.65 -15.59
N GLY A 122 -3.10 1.83 -15.23
CA GLY A 122 -2.92 0.38 -15.12
C GLY A 122 -2.13 -0.07 -13.89
N ARG A 123 -1.91 0.82 -12.92
CA ARG A 123 -1.25 0.51 -11.65
C ARG A 123 -2.21 0.73 -10.48
N SER A 124 -2.14 -0.17 -9.51
CA SER A 124 -2.71 0.00 -8.19
C SER A 124 -1.56 0.13 -7.20
N ILE A 125 -1.42 1.29 -6.56
CA ILE A 125 -0.30 1.60 -5.68
C ILE A 125 -0.76 1.45 -4.24
N LEU A 126 -0.13 0.57 -3.46
CA LEU A 126 -0.30 0.48 -2.02
C LEU A 126 0.35 1.71 -1.38
N PHE A 127 -0.45 2.78 -1.24
CA PHE A 127 0.08 4.11 -0.90
C PHE A 127 0.39 4.28 0.58
N LYS A 128 -0.57 3.91 1.44
CA LYS A 128 -0.41 4.01 2.90
C LYS A 128 -1.11 2.85 3.61
N ILE A 129 -0.52 2.43 4.71
CA ILE A 129 -1.08 1.44 5.61
C ILE A 129 -1.13 2.00 7.04
N ALA A 130 -2.16 1.61 7.78
CA ALA A 130 -2.25 1.85 9.22
C ALA A 130 -2.68 0.55 9.91
N ASN A 131 -1.95 0.13 10.92
CA ASN A 131 -2.19 -1.14 11.59
C ASN A 131 -1.97 -0.98 13.09
N SER A 132 -3.05 -1.10 13.86
CA SER A 132 -2.97 -1.08 15.32
C SER A 132 -2.30 -2.35 15.85
N PRO A 133 -1.88 -2.38 17.12
CA PRO A 133 -1.39 -3.62 17.75
C PRO A 133 -2.42 -4.76 17.67
N GLU A 134 -3.70 -4.45 17.82
CA GLU A 134 -4.80 -5.42 17.70
C GLU A 134 -4.90 -5.96 16.25
N GLY A 135 -4.91 -5.08 15.26
CA GLY A 135 -4.92 -5.48 13.86
C GLY A 135 -3.69 -6.31 13.48
N ALA A 136 -2.52 -5.96 14.03
CA ALA A 136 -1.30 -6.73 13.81
C ALA A 136 -1.39 -8.15 14.38
N ALA A 137 -1.95 -8.31 15.58
CA ALA A 137 -2.16 -9.62 16.21
C ALA A 137 -3.12 -10.52 15.40
N MET A 138 -4.04 -9.91 14.65
CA MET A 138 -5.01 -10.60 13.78
C MET A 138 -4.53 -10.77 12.32
N ASN A 139 -3.29 -10.42 12.01
CA ASN A 139 -2.79 -10.44 10.63
C ASN A 139 -3.60 -9.54 9.66
N ALA A 140 -4.19 -8.46 10.13
CA ALA A 140 -5.12 -7.61 9.40
C ALA A 140 -4.62 -7.17 8.02
N MET A 141 -3.33 -6.78 7.91
CA MET A 141 -2.75 -6.37 6.63
C MET A 141 -2.71 -7.49 5.59
N PHE A 142 -2.52 -8.75 6.01
CA PHE A 142 -2.57 -9.89 5.10
C PHE A 142 -3.96 -10.02 4.48
N HIS A 143 -5.00 -9.91 5.29
CA HIS A 143 -6.39 -10.00 4.83
C HIS A 143 -6.80 -8.81 3.94
N LEU A 144 -6.35 -7.59 4.26
CA LEU A 144 -6.64 -6.40 3.45
C LEU A 144 -5.97 -6.46 2.08
N VAL A 145 -4.70 -6.86 2.01
CA VAL A 145 -3.98 -7.01 0.73
C VAL A 145 -4.53 -8.19 -0.07
N ASP A 146 -4.79 -9.34 0.56
CA ASP A 146 -5.38 -10.51 -0.10
C ASP A 146 -6.75 -10.20 -0.70
N ARG A 147 -7.61 -9.46 0.03
CA ARG A 147 -8.90 -8.98 -0.48
C ARG A 147 -8.73 -8.07 -1.71
N HIS A 148 -7.76 -7.18 -1.69
CA HIS A 148 -7.48 -6.31 -2.83
C HIS A 148 -7.02 -7.14 -4.04
N LEU A 149 -6.15 -8.12 -3.84
CA LEU A 149 -5.71 -9.04 -4.90
C LEU A 149 -6.88 -9.86 -5.44
N ALA A 150 -7.74 -10.38 -4.58
CA ALA A 150 -8.92 -11.14 -5.01
C ALA A 150 -9.89 -10.29 -5.85
N ALA A 151 -10.07 -9.00 -5.50
CA ALA A 151 -10.96 -8.09 -6.21
C ALA A 151 -10.42 -7.62 -7.57
N ASN A 152 -9.10 -7.69 -7.78
CA ASN A 152 -8.45 -7.19 -9.01
C ASN A 152 -7.77 -8.29 -9.84
N ALA A 153 -7.82 -9.53 -9.39
CA ALA A 153 -7.27 -10.66 -10.14
C ALA A 153 -7.95 -10.80 -11.51
N GLY A 154 -7.19 -11.22 -12.52
CA GLY A 154 -7.66 -11.32 -13.90
C GLY A 154 -7.73 -9.97 -14.65
N THR A 155 -7.21 -8.88 -14.07
CA THR A 155 -7.14 -7.57 -14.71
C THR A 155 -5.71 -7.22 -15.10
N PRO A 156 -5.49 -6.47 -16.20
CA PRO A 156 -4.15 -6.07 -16.64
C PRO A 156 -3.61 -4.89 -15.79
N VAL A 157 -3.63 -5.07 -14.47
CA VAL A 157 -3.22 -4.06 -13.49
C VAL A 157 -2.00 -4.58 -12.72
N ILE A 158 -1.00 -3.74 -12.53
CA ILE A 158 0.16 -4.02 -11.67
C ILE A 158 -0.12 -3.49 -10.26
N LEU A 159 -0.06 -4.35 -9.25
CA LEU A 159 0.01 -3.90 -7.86
C LEU A 159 1.45 -3.47 -7.55
N ASP A 160 1.63 -2.20 -7.27
CA ASP A 160 2.88 -1.60 -6.82
C ASP A 160 2.84 -1.43 -5.29
N PHE A 161 3.68 -2.15 -4.59
CA PHE A 161 3.78 -2.07 -3.12
C PHE A 161 4.57 -0.85 -2.63
N ALA A 162 4.92 0.07 -3.54
CA ALA A 162 5.72 1.26 -3.27
C ALA A 162 7.10 0.95 -2.63
N GLY A 163 7.69 1.91 -1.91
CA GLY A 163 9.05 1.78 -1.36
C GLY A 163 9.21 0.58 -0.42
N SER A 164 10.23 -0.22 -0.67
CA SER A 164 10.45 -1.51 -0.03
C SER A 164 11.90 -1.71 0.47
N GLU A 165 12.56 -0.63 0.88
CA GLU A 165 13.94 -0.73 1.36
C GLU A 165 14.05 -1.42 2.73
N HIS A 166 13.02 -1.33 3.55
CA HIS A 166 13.03 -2.01 4.85
C HIS A 166 12.88 -3.53 4.67
N PRO A 167 13.78 -4.37 5.22
CA PRO A 167 13.74 -5.83 4.99
C PRO A 167 12.43 -6.52 5.39
N GLY A 168 11.77 -6.01 6.43
CA GLY A 168 10.45 -6.52 6.86
C GLY A 168 9.35 -6.24 5.83
N THR A 169 9.35 -5.03 5.24
CA THR A 169 8.42 -4.64 4.18
C THR A 169 8.69 -5.45 2.91
N ALA A 170 9.96 -5.59 2.51
CA ALA A 170 10.33 -6.39 1.36
C ALA A 170 9.83 -7.84 1.49
N ARG A 171 10.07 -8.49 2.64
CA ARG A 171 9.58 -9.86 2.91
C ARG A 171 8.05 -9.97 2.91
N PHE A 172 7.36 -8.96 3.41
CA PHE A 172 5.90 -8.91 3.36
C PHE A 172 5.41 -8.84 1.91
N ASN A 173 5.98 -7.98 1.08
CA ASN A 173 5.60 -7.83 -0.32
C ASN A 173 5.94 -9.09 -1.15
N GLU A 174 7.18 -9.59 -1.04
CA GLU A 174 7.64 -10.82 -1.69
C GLU A 174 6.78 -12.03 -1.32
N GLY A 175 6.27 -12.05 -0.10
CA GLY A 175 5.42 -13.13 0.39
C GLY A 175 4.06 -13.25 -0.32
N PHE A 176 3.59 -12.23 -1.01
CA PHE A 176 2.45 -12.28 -1.94
C PHE A 176 2.84 -12.70 -3.36
N GLY A 177 4.12 -13.00 -3.61
CA GLY A 177 4.64 -13.32 -4.92
C GLY A 177 5.08 -12.11 -5.74
N ALA A 178 5.15 -10.94 -5.11
CA ALA A 178 5.63 -9.72 -5.77
C ALA A 178 7.13 -9.82 -6.10
N GLN A 179 7.52 -9.27 -7.23
CA GLN A 179 8.88 -9.27 -7.72
C GLN A 179 9.56 -7.95 -7.40
N ARG A 180 10.86 -8.02 -7.10
CA ARG A 180 11.68 -6.85 -6.84
C ARG A 180 12.01 -6.14 -8.14
N VAL A 181 11.67 -4.83 -8.20
CA VAL A 181 12.00 -3.94 -9.31
C VAL A 181 12.90 -2.82 -8.79
N ARG A 182 13.97 -2.54 -9.52
CA ARG A 182 14.88 -1.43 -9.20
C ARG A 182 14.49 -0.20 -9.99
N TYR A 183 14.62 0.97 -9.34
CA TYR A 183 14.39 2.26 -9.98
C TYR A 183 15.42 3.31 -9.52
N VAL A 184 15.53 4.36 -10.31
CA VAL A 184 16.36 5.52 -9.98
C VAL A 184 15.47 6.61 -9.41
N ARG A 185 15.82 7.10 -8.22
CA ARG A 185 15.23 8.31 -7.65
C ARG A 185 16.05 9.51 -8.06
N LEU A 186 15.42 10.48 -8.70
CA LEU A 186 16.03 11.76 -9.03
C LEU A 186 15.72 12.77 -7.93
N LEU A 187 16.73 13.56 -7.58
CA LEU A 187 16.56 14.74 -6.75
C LEU A 187 16.55 15.95 -7.69
N ILE A 188 15.46 16.70 -7.64
CA ILE A 188 15.25 17.90 -8.47
C ILE A 188 15.00 19.10 -7.55
N ASN A 189 15.44 20.28 -7.97
CA ASN A 189 15.15 21.57 -7.34
C ASN A 189 14.18 22.40 -8.17
#